data_67dd52240e8420b1c7ef4c5ffd179bb7
#
_entry.id   67dd52240e8420b1c7ef4c5ffd179bb7
#
_cell.length_a   1.000
_cell.length_b   1.000
_cell.length_c   1.000
_cell.angle_alpha   90.00
_cell.angle_beta   90.00
_cell.angle_gamma   90.00
#
_symmetry.space_group_name_H-M   'P 1'
#
loop_
_entity.id
_entity.type
_entity.pdbx_description
1 polymer ?
#
loop_
_entity_poly.entity_id
_entity_poly.type
_entity_poly.pdbx_seq_one_letter_code
_entity_poly.pdbx_strand_id
1 'polypeptide(L)'
;MNLLKKLEKQKLKEMKVQKDLEEAKEEKGRLYTVSVALPGSVLDNAQSPELRTYLAGQIARACTVFCVDEIVVFDEQGEDVKSVEGEFRGVGKKGHGSVQLARILQYLECPQYLRKSFFPKHHDLQFAGELPRDTRDLSRVCVAALPNCTLCWLAPGLLNPLDSPHHMRLDEAAEYREGVVVDRPSKPGKGSLVNCGMKKEVRIDRQLQAGLRVTVQLDGDQNPDSKVKKGTVVAPHLPRTRSGLYWGYTVRLASCLSAVFTECPFKEGYDLTIGTSERGSSIDQASLPSFRHMLMVFGGLQGLETSVDFDPNLQVADPQLLFHHYLDTCPGQGSRTIRTEEAILISLSALRPKIVSANGATSTSQDT
;
A
#
# COMPACT_ATOMS: atom_id res chain seq x y z
N MET A 1 27.99 -45.47 -9.55
CA MET A 1 28.14 -44.04 -9.27
C MET A 1 26.92 -43.18 -9.66
N ASN A 2 26.23 -43.47 -10.76
CA ASN A 2 25.05 -42.67 -11.18
C ASN A 2 23.77 -42.90 -10.34
N LEU A 3 23.58 -44.07 -9.75
CA LEU A 3 22.36 -44.38 -8.94
C LEU A 3 22.36 -43.65 -7.60
N LEU A 4 23.50 -43.59 -6.92
CA LEU A 4 23.68 -42.88 -5.65
C LEU A 4 23.43 -41.38 -5.81
N LYS A 5 23.97 -40.74 -6.86
CA LYS A 5 23.69 -39.31 -7.16
C LYS A 5 22.22 -39.04 -7.50
N LYS A 6 21.51 -40.00 -8.07
CA LYS A 6 20.07 -39.88 -8.37
C LYS A 6 19.22 -39.98 -7.09
N LEU A 7 19.58 -40.86 -6.15
CA LEU A 7 18.97 -41.03 -4.84
C LEU A 7 19.20 -39.78 -3.95
N GLU A 8 20.43 -39.25 -3.94
CA GLU A 8 20.72 -38.01 -3.20
C GLU A 8 19.91 -36.81 -3.73
N LYS A 9 19.80 -36.69 -5.05
CA LYS A 9 19.02 -35.62 -5.70
C LYS A 9 17.51 -35.76 -5.42
N GLN A 10 17.03 -36.98 -5.28
CA GLN A 10 15.64 -37.28 -4.94
C GLN A 10 15.34 -36.96 -3.47
N LYS A 11 16.22 -37.38 -2.53
CA LYS A 11 16.14 -37.02 -1.10
C LYS A 11 16.22 -35.52 -0.89
N LEU A 12 17.05 -34.80 -1.64
CA LEU A 12 17.16 -33.36 -1.55
C LEU A 12 15.88 -32.65 -2.04
N LYS A 13 15.21 -33.22 -3.06
CA LYS A 13 13.90 -32.73 -3.52
C LYS A 13 12.79 -33.00 -2.50
N GLU A 14 12.77 -34.19 -1.92
CA GLU A 14 11.78 -34.56 -0.89
C GLU A 14 11.95 -33.72 0.38
N MET A 15 13.19 -33.51 0.84
CA MET A 15 13.50 -32.61 1.95
C MET A 15 13.06 -31.15 1.66
N LYS A 16 13.23 -30.71 0.42
CA LYS A 16 12.79 -29.35 0.02
C LYS A 16 11.27 -29.22 0.00
N VAL A 17 10.58 -30.22 -0.54
CA VAL A 17 9.11 -30.26 -0.55
C VAL A 17 8.55 -30.37 0.88
N GLN A 18 9.21 -31.14 1.75
CA GLN A 18 8.80 -31.29 3.15
C GLN A 18 9.04 -30.02 3.95
N LYS A 19 10.16 -29.33 3.67
CA LYS A 19 10.44 -28.01 4.26
C LYS A 19 9.45 -26.93 3.77
N ASP A 20 9.12 -26.93 2.48
CA ASP A 20 8.13 -26.02 1.90
C ASP A 20 6.71 -26.30 2.46
N LEU A 21 6.38 -27.57 2.78
CA LEU A 21 5.14 -27.99 3.42
C LEU A 21 5.10 -27.64 4.92
N GLU A 22 6.21 -27.75 5.63
CA GLU A 22 6.33 -27.30 7.03
C GLU A 22 6.28 -25.78 7.13
N GLU A 23 6.94 -25.06 6.22
CA GLU A 23 6.85 -23.61 6.13
C GLU A 23 5.43 -23.14 5.79
N ALA A 24 4.67 -23.88 4.94
CA ALA A 24 3.27 -23.58 4.65
C ALA A 24 2.33 -23.85 5.84
N LYS A 25 2.67 -24.77 6.75
CA LYS A 25 1.90 -25.00 7.99
C LYS A 25 2.12 -23.93 9.07
N GLU A 26 3.18 -23.15 8.97
CA GLU A 26 3.50 -22.05 9.89
C GLU A 26 3.00 -20.68 9.44
N GLU A 27 2.28 -20.58 8.32
CA GLU A 27 1.71 -19.31 7.87
C GLU A 27 0.56 -18.86 8.79
N LYS A 28 0.92 -18.21 9.90
CA LYS A 28 -0.02 -17.53 10.82
C LYS A 28 -0.44 -16.15 10.33
N GLY A 29 -0.02 -15.77 9.14
CA GLY A 29 -0.22 -14.45 8.59
C GLY A 29 -1.57 -14.28 7.86
N ARG A 30 -1.79 -13.08 7.36
CA ARG A 30 -2.98 -12.72 6.57
C ARG A 30 -2.76 -13.06 5.09
N LEU A 31 -3.49 -14.03 4.57
CA LEU A 31 -3.36 -14.50 3.19
C LEU A 31 -4.17 -13.64 2.20
N TYR A 32 -5.30 -13.06 2.63
CA TYR A 32 -6.14 -12.20 1.78
C TYR A 32 -5.58 -10.78 1.66
N THR A 33 -6.03 -10.05 0.64
CA THR A 33 -5.74 -8.64 0.42
C THR A 33 -7.01 -7.81 0.37
N VAL A 34 -6.87 -6.54 0.74
CA VAL A 34 -7.93 -5.53 0.66
C VAL A 34 -7.42 -4.40 -0.24
N SER A 35 -8.11 -4.14 -1.33
CA SER A 35 -7.85 -3.04 -2.25
C SER A 35 -8.96 -1.99 -2.13
N VAL A 36 -8.58 -0.72 -2.24
CA VAL A 36 -9.49 0.43 -2.25
C VAL A 36 -9.31 1.17 -3.56
N ALA A 37 -10.39 1.45 -4.26
CA ALA A 37 -10.39 2.31 -5.44
C ALA A 37 -11.18 3.59 -5.18
N LEU A 38 -10.62 4.74 -5.58
CA LEU A 38 -11.25 6.04 -5.42
C LEU A 38 -10.85 6.97 -6.57
N PRO A 39 -11.72 7.93 -6.96
CA PRO A 39 -11.40 8.86 -8.01
C PRO A 39 -10.44 9.95 -7.52
N GLY A 40 -9.57 10.40 -8.43
CA GLY A 40 -8.63 11.48 -8.13
C GLY A 40 -9.31 12.84 -7.96
N SER A 41 -10.51 13.03 -8.50
CA SER A 41 -11.35 14.22 -8.34
C SER A 41 -11.70 14.54 -6.89
N VAL A 42 -11.55 13.59 -5.98
CA VAL A 42 -11.69 13.80 -4.52
C VAL A 42 -10.83 14.97 -4.03
N LEU A 43 -9.65 15.19 -4.61
CA LEU A 43 -8.80 16.33 -4.25
C LEU A 43 -9.37 17.68 -4.66
N ASP A 44 -10.26 17.74 -5.64
CA ASP A 44 -10.86 19.00 -6.12
C ASP A 44 -11.86 19.59 -5.14
N ASN A 45 -12.30 18.79 -4.15
CA ASN A 45 -13.10 19.28 -3.04
C ASN A 45 -12.32 20.20 -2.10
N ALA A 46 -10.99 20.20 -2.18
CA ALA A 46 -10.12 21.04 -1.36
C ALA A 46 -9.70 22.30 -2.14
N GLN A 47 -9.93 23.47 -1.55
CA GLN A 47 -9.73 24.77 -2.19
C GLN A 47 -8.25 25.20 -2.22
N SER A 48 -7.39 24.61 -1.36
CA SER A 48 -5.98 24.97 -1.30
C SER A 48 -5.07 23.74 -1.45
N PRO A 49 -3.81 23.90 -1.91
CA PRO A 49 -2.85 22.80 -1.99
C PRO A 49 -2.56 22.13 -0.65
N GLU A 50 -2.60 22.91 0.45
CA GLU A 50 -2.44 22.41 1.81
C GLU A 50 -3.59 21.46 2.19
N LEU A 51 -4.84 21.89 1.92
CA LEU A 51 -6.03 21.10 2.19
C LEU A 51 -6.08 19.84 1.32
N ARG A 52 -5.66 19.90 0.05
CA ARG A 52 -5.51 18.72 -0.83
C ARG A 52 -4.53 17.71 -0.23
N THR A 53 -3.40 18.20 0.23
CA THR A 53 -2.38 17.36 0.88
C THR A 53 -2.91 16.75 2.17
N TYR A 54 -3.62 17.53 2.99
CA TYR A 54 -4.23 17.04 4.23
C TYR A 54 -5.27 15.94 3.96
N LEU A 55 -6.13 16.14 2.96
CA LEU A 55 -7.14 15.16 2.53
C LEU A 55 -6.49 13.85 2.08
N ALA A 56 -5.45 13.92 1.23
CA ALA A 56 -4.68 12.76 0.82
C ALA A 56 -4.07 12.03 2.04
N GLY A 57 -3.60 12.78 3.03
CA GLY A 57 -3.09 12.23 4.31
C GLY A 57 -4.16 11.50 5.12
N GLN A 58 -5.39 12.00 5.16
CA GLN A 58 -6.51 11.32 5.82
C GLN A 58 -6.85 9.99 5.13
N ILE A 59 -6.89 9.97 3.80
CA ILE A 59 -7.11 8.75 3.01
C ILE A 59 -6.00 7.73 3.30
N ALA A 60 -4.73 8.15 3.19
CA ALA A 60 -3.58 7.31 3.48
C ALA A 60 -3.64 6.70 4.89
N ARG A 61 -4.01 7.52 5.87
CA ARG A 61 -4.11 7.10 7.26
C ARG A 61 -5.26 6.10 7.47
N ALA A 62 -6.44 6.34 6.89
CA ALA A 62 -7.57 5.42 6.94
C ALA A 62 -7.19 4.05 6.35
N CYS A 63 -6.59 4.04 5.15
CA CYS A 63 -6.14 2.82 4.49
C CYS A 63 -5.11 2.05 5.34
N THR A 64 -4.15 2.75 5.95
CA THR A 64 -3.14 2.13 6.80
C THR A 64 -3.73 1.54 8.08
N VAL A 65 -4.65 2.24 8.75
CA VAL A 65 -5.32 1.77 9.98
C VAL A 65 -6.05 0.45 9.74
N PHE A 66 -6.63 0.27 8.56
CA PHE A 66 -7.38 -0.94 8.20
C PHE A 66 -6.59 -1.94 7.35
N CYS A 67 -5.28 -1.79 7.28
CA CYS A 67 -4.38 -2.72 6.58
C CYS A 67 -4.75 -2.93 5.11
N VAL A 68 -5.08 -1.86 4.40
CA VAL A 68 -5.30 -1.88 2.95
C VAL A 68 -3.98 -2.18 2.23
N ASP A 69 -4.00 -3.09 1.26
CA ASP A 69 -2.80 -3.55 0.54
C ASP A 69 -2.59 -2.81 -0.78
N GLU A 70 -3.66 -2.30 -1.38
CA GLU A 70 -3.61 -1.56 -2.65
C GLU A 70 -4.56 -0.38 -2.62
N ILE A 71 -4.10 0.77 -3.13
CA ILE A 71 -4.95 1.94 -3.40
C ILE A 71 -4.90 2.20 -4.90
N VAL A 72 -6.06 2.16 -5.55
CA VAL A 72 -6.21 2.47 -6.96
C VAL A 72 -6.83 3.85 -7.09
N VAL A 73 -6.12 4.76 -7.75
CA VAL A 73 -6.64 6.10 -8.05
C VAL A 73 -7.05 6.11 -9.51
N PHE A 74 -8.33 6.28 -9.79
CA PHE A 74 -8.84 6.29 -11.16
C PHE A 74 -9.32 7.68 -11.58
N ASP A 75 -9.38 7.91 -12.90
CA ASP A 75 -9.95 9.10 -13.47
C ASP A 75 -11.43 8.88 -13.76
N GLU A 76 -12.30 9.73 -13.21
CA GLU A 76 -13.75 9.66 -13.47
C GLU A 76 -14.14 10.11 -14.88
N GLN A 77 -13.35 10.98 -15.51
CA GLN A 77 -13.68 11.58 -16.79
C GLN A 77 -13.09 10.84 -17.99
N GLY A 78 -12.17 9.90 -17.76
CA GLY A 78 -11.60 9.04 -18.80
C GLY A 78 -10.80 9.78 -19.90
N GLU A 79 -10.49 11.07 -19.69
CA GLU A 79 -9.92 11.93 -20.72
C GLU A 79 -8.39 11.75 -20.92
N ASP A 80 -7.68 11.14 -19.96
CA ASP A 80 -6.22 11.07 -20.00
C ASP A 80 -5.67 9.63 -19.99
N VAL A 81 -5.60 9.01 -21.17
CA VAL A 81 -4.88 7.75 -21.42
C VAL A 81 -3.39 7.86 -21.01
N LYS A 82 -2.85 9.07 -20.90
CA LYS A 82 -1.44 9.33 -20.53
C LYS A 82 -1.13 9.27 -19.04
N SER A 83 -2.13 9.20 -18.18
CA SER A 83 -1.92 9.06 -16.73
C SER A 83 -1.45 7.67 -16.33
N VAL A 84 -1.57 6.68 -17.21
CA VAL A 84 -1.27 5.25 -16.95
C VAL A 84 0.18 4.89 -17.30
N GLU A 85 0.81 5.58 -18.27
CA GLU A 85 2.17 5.29 -18.70
C GLU A 85 3.22 6.00 -17.86
N GLY A 86 3.44 5.61 -16.63
CA GLY A 86 4.67 5.79 -15.81
C GLY A 86 5.53 7.07 -15.92
N GLU A 87 5.35 7.88 -16.94
CA GLU A 87 6.02 9.16 -17.13
C GLU A 87 5.09 10.32 -16.75
N PHE A 88 5.23 10.79 -15.52
CA PHE A 88 4.55 11.98 -14.98
C PHE A 88 4.93 13.30 -15.70
N ARG A 89 5.38 13.25 -16.94
CA ARG A 89 5.74 14.41 -17.75
C ARG A 89 4.56 14.79 -18.65
N GLY A 90 3.93 15.92 -18.35
CA GLY A 90 2.99 16.58 -19.26
C GLY A 90 1.52 16.19 -19.12
N VAL A 91 1.10 15.80 -17.94
CA VAL A 91 -0.32 15.62 -17.61
C VAL A 91 -1.07 16.93 -17.78
N GLY A 92 -2.16 16.92 -18.54
CA GLY A 92 -3.06 18.06 -18.70
C GLY A 92 -3.64 18.52 -17.35
N LYS A 93 -4.19 19.73 -17.30
CA LYS A 93 -4.71 20.34 -16.06
C LYS A 93 -5.77 19.49 -15.34
N LYS A 94 -6.51 18.64 -16.07
CA LYS A 94 -7.62 17.83 -15.52
C LYS A 94 -7.15 16.54 -14.85
N GLY A 95 -6.15 15.83 -15.37
CA GLY A 95 -5.58 14.61 -14.74
C GLY A 95 -4.63 14.90 -13.56
N HIS A 96 -4.40 16.16 -13.24
CA HIS A 96 -3.47 16.57 -12.18
C HIS A 96 -3.86 16.06 -10.78
N GLY A 97 -5.16 16.00 -10.48
CA GLY A 97 -5.66 15.51 -9.18
C GLY A 97 -5.31 14.06 -8.91
N SER A 98 -5.53 13.17 -9.88
CA SER A 98 -5.24 11.73 -9.75
C SER A 98 -3.74 11.49 -9.56
N VAL A 99 -2.89 12.15 -10.35
CA VAL A 99 -1.42 12.05 -10.25
C VAL A 99 -0.91 12.64 -8.94
N GLN A 100 -1.44 13.80 -8.51
CA GLN A 100 -1.09 14.42 -7.24
C GLN A 100 -1.45 13.52 -6.05
N LEU A 101 -2.66 12.98 -6.05
CA LEU A 101 -3.10 12.05 -5.00
C LEU A 101 -2.20 10.82 -4.95
N ALA A 102 -1.97 10.15 -6.07
CA ALA A 102 -1.11 8.97 -6.14
C ALA A 102 0.31 9.25 -5.66
N ARG A 103 0.89 10.39 -6.04
CA ARG A 103 2.23 10.79 -5.60
C ARG A 103 2.32 11.02 -4.10
N ILE A 104 1.32 11.69 -3.51
CA ILE A 104 1.28 11.91 -2.05
C ILE A 104 1.12 10.58 -1.31
N LEU A 105 0.23 9.70 -1.78
CA LEU A 105 0.01 8.39 -1.21
C LEU A 105 1.30 7.54 -1.23
N GLN A 106 2.00 7.49 -2.36
CA GLN A 106 3.28 6.78 -2.49
C GLN A 106 4.37 7.37 -1.58
N TYR A 107 4.43 8.70 -1.48
CA TYR A 107 5.39 9.38 -0.62
C TYR A 107 5.16 9.05 0.86
N LEU A 108 3.90 9.02 1.30
CA LEU A 108 3.54 8.71 2.69
C LEU A 108 3.81 7.24 3.03
N GLU A 109 3.54 6.32 2.11
CA GLU A 109 3.80 4.88 2.29
C GLU A 109 5.29 4.59 2.42
N CYS A 110 6.15 5.34 1.71
CA CYS A 110 7.59 5.13 1.75
C CYS A 110 8.17 5.50 3.12
N PRO A 111 8.99 4.61 3.75
CA PRO A 111 9.69 4.91 4.98
C PRO A 111 10.52 6.19 4.88
N GLN A 112 10.54 7.03 5.93
CA GLN A 112 11.17 8.35 5.90
C GLN A 112 12.63 8.32 5.46
N TYR A 113 13.40 7.31 5.89
CA TYR A 113 14.81 7.17 5.54
C TYR A 113 15.05 6.83 4.06
N LEU A 114 14.04 6.36 3.33
CA LEU A 114 14.11 6.04 1.90
C LEU A 114 13.58 7.16 1.00
N ARG A 115 12.78 8.09 1.52
CA ARG A 115 12.12 9.14 0.72
C ARG A 115 13.07 9.92 -0.14
N LYS A 116 14.26 10.29 0.38
CA LYS A 116 15.27 11.03 -0.39
C LYS A 116 15.81 10.27 -1.60
N SER A 117 15.79 8.94 -1.57
CA SER A 117 16.27 8.10 -2.68
C SER A 117 15.24 7.93 -3.79
N PHE A 118 13.94 7.94 -3.45
CA PHE A 118 12.87 7.65 -4.40
C PHE A 118 12.08 8.88 -4.85
N PHE A 119 12.03 9.92 -4.03
CA PHE A 119 11.23 11.11 -4.32
C PHE A 119 12.11 12.34 -4.47
N PRO A 120 12.35 12.80 -5.71
CA PRO A 120 12.97 14.11 -5.93
C PRO A 120 12.05 15.22 -5.44
N LYS A 121 12.60 16.43 -5.27
CA LYS A 121 11.82 17.62 -4.92
C LYS A 121 10.73 17.85 -5.95
N HIS A 122 9.49 17.89 -5.51
CA HIS A 122 8.32 18.11 -6.38
C HIS A 122 7.33 19.05 -5.71
N HIS A 123 6.69 19.88 -6.51
CA HIS A 123 5.69 20.86 -6.07
C HIS A 123 4.54 20.20 -5.28
N ASP A 124 4.02 19.06 -5.74
CA ASP A 124 2.93 18.34 -5.09
C ASP A 124 3.27 17.83 -3.67
N LEU A 125 4.56 17.71 -3.35
CA LEU A 125 5.04 17.21 -2.07
C LEU A 125 5.44 18.30 -1.08
N GLN A 126 5.29 19.58 -1.44
CA GLN A 126 5.77 20.69 -0.60
C GLN A 126 5.12 20.73 0.79
N PHE A 127 3.87 20.26 0.92
CA PHE A 127 3.12 20.21 2.18
C PHE A 127 3.00 18.79 2.77
N ALA A 128 3.60 17.78 2.13
CA ALA A 128 3.51 16.38 2.54
C ALA A 128 4.42 16.00 3.72
N GLY A 129 4.95 16.98 4.46
CA GLY A 129 5.70 16.72 5.70
C GLY A 129 4.79 16.15 6.79
N GLU A 130 5.32 15.21 7.57
CA GLU A 130 4.62 14.60 8.71
C GLU A 130 4.89 15.37 9.99
N LEU A 131 3.90 15.39 10.91
CA LEU A 131 4.07 15.88 12.28
C LEU A 131 5.12 15.02 13.01
N PRO A 132 5.96 15.64 13.88
CA PRO A 132 6.86 14.89 14.73
C PRO A 132 6.10 13.88 15.60
N ARG A 133 6.62 12.67 15.73
CA ARG A 133 6.01 11.61 16.57
C ARG A 133 6.15 11.89 18.05
N ASP A 134 7.13 12.71 18.45
CA ASP A 134 7.43 13.02 19.84
C ASP A 134 7.40 14.55 20.05
N THR A 135 6.73 15.00 21.09
CA THR A 135 6.61 16.43 21.47
C THR A 135 7.98 17.05 21.78
N ARG A 136 9.00 16.26 22.11
CA ARG A 136 10.39 16.70 22.31
C ARG A 136 11.05 17.23 21.04
N ASP A 137 10.57 16.82 19.86
CA ASP A 137 11.07 17.30 18.58
C ASP A 137 10.45 18.62 18.14
N LEU A 138 9.32 19.04 18.76
CA LEU A 138 8.66 20.30 18.46
C LEU A 138 9.52 21.54 18.76
N SER A 139 10.38 21.48 19.78
CA SER A 139 11.29 22.58 20.12
C SER A 139 12.38 22.79 19.06
N ARG A 140 12.78 21.74 18.34
CA ARG A 140 13.74 21.82 17.22
C ARG A 140 13.11 22.34 15.93
N VAL A 141 11.80 22.12 15.77
CA VAL A 141 11.06 22.54 14.59
C VAL A 141 10.73 24.03 14.59
N CYS A 142 10.44 24.62 15.76
CA CYS A 142 10.15 26.04 15.89
C CYS A 142 11.33 26.96 15.55
N VAL A 143 12.57 26.48 15.62
CA VAL A 143 13.78 27.28 15.31
C VAL A 143 14.08 27.32 13.79
N ALA A 144 13.49 26.43 13.01
CA ALA A 144 13.76 26.29 11.57
C ALA A 144 12.85 27.13 10.64
N ALA A 145 11.93 27.91 11.19
CA ALA A 145 10.97 28.73 10.41
C ALA A 145 11.60 30.07 9.95
N LEU A 146 12.80 30.05 9.37
CA LEU A 146 13.40 31.21 8.72
C LEU A 146 13.19 31.14 7.20
N PRO A 147 12.82 32.27 6.55
CA PRO A 147 12.26 32.27 5.18
C PRO A 147 13.23 31.96 4.03
N ASN A 148 14.49 31.62 4.30
CA ASN A 148 15.48 31.30 3.25
C ASN A 148 16.28 30.00 3.51
N CYS A 149 15.75 29.09 4.33
CA CYS A 149 16.47 27.86 4.65
C CYS A 149 16.15 26.75 3.65
N THR A 150 17.19 26.14 3.10
CA THR A 150 17.17 24.91 2.30
C THR A 150 16.56 23.71 3.08
N LEU A 151 16.13 23.93 4.32
CA LEU A 151 15.51 23.02 5.28
C LEU A 151 13.96 22.96 5.21
N CYS A 152 13.33 23.47 4.15
CA CYS A 152 11.87 23.38 3.97
C CYS A 152 11.31 21.94 3.96
N TRP A 153 12.17 20.93 3.98
CA TRP A 153 11.83 19.52 4.19
C TRP A 153 11.64 19.14 5.67
N LEU A 154 11.93 20.05 6.59
CA LEU A 154 11.83 19.89 8.05
C LEU A 154 10.78 20.82 8.66
N ALA A 155 10.00 21.55 7.84
CA ALA A 155 8.83 22.25 8.35
C ALA A 155 7.88 21.25 9.02
N PRO A 156 7.25 21.61 10.18
CA PRO A 156 6.26 20.76 10.78
C PRO A 156 5.18 20.49 9.75
N GLY A 157 5.09 19.23 9.30
CA GLY A 157 4.16 18.86 8.26
C GLY A 157 2.73 18.90 8.78
N LEU A 158 1.80 19.03 7.85
CA LEU A 158 0.37 18.99 8.10
C LEU A 158 -0.14 17.59 8.40
N LEU A 159 0.66 16.55 8.12
CA LEU A 159 0.17 15.19 8.03
C LEU A 159 0.47 14.37 9.28
N ASN A 160 -0.52 13.63 9.72
CA ASN A 160 -0.31 12.59 10.72
C ASN A 160 0.57 11.47 10.12
N PRO A 161 1.59 10.99 10.84
CA PRO A 161 2.42 9.89 10.37
C PRO A 161 1.56 8.64 10.16
N LEU A 162 1.86 7.87 9.11
CA LEU A 162 1.18 6.58 8.89
C LEU A 162 1.48 5.59 10.01
N ASP A 163 2.69 5.65 10.55
CA ASP A 163 3.18 4.80 11.64
C ASP A 163 2.99 3.31 11.37
N SER A 164 3.27 2.94 10.12
CA SER A 164 3.21 1.56 9.66
C SER A 164 4.37 0.73 10.23
N PRO A 165 4.23 -0.58 10.42
CA PRO A 165 5.30 -1.44 10.96
C PRO A 165 6.61 -1.37 10.18
N HIS A 166 6.58 -1.14 8.86
CA HIS A 166 7.78 -0.98 8.03
C HIS A 166 8.43 0.41 8.12
N HIS A 167 7.78 1.40 8.78
CA HIS A 167 8.35 2.73 9.07
C HIS A 167 9.21 2.71 10.34
N MET A 168 10.25 1.92 10.31
CA MET A 168 11.09 1.64 11.48
C MET A 168 12.08 2.76 11.78
N ARG A 169 12.43 2.88 13.06
CA ARG A 169 13.50 3.76 13.54
C ARG A 169 14.87 3.11 13.34
N LEU A 170 15.93 3.93 13.47
CA LEU A 170 17.33 3.52 13.30
C LEU A 170 17.73 2.35 14.21
N ASP A 171 17.29 2.38 15.46
CA ASP A 171 17.71 1.45 16.52
C ASP A 171 16.68 0.35 16.80
N GLU A 172 15.59 0.31 16.04
CA GLU A 172 14.52 -0.68 16.20
C GLU A 172 14.95 -2.04 15.66
N ALA A 173 14.83 -3.07 16.47
CA ALA A 173 15.08 -4.45 16.06
C ALA A 173 13.87 -4.99 15.31
N ALA A 174 14.09 -5.58 14.15
CA ALA A 174 13.03 -6.14 13.31
C ALA A 174 13.57 -7.29 12.47
N GLU A 175 12.71 -8.23 12.17
CA GLU A 175 13.00 -9.34 11.26
C GLU A 175 13.08 -8.88 9.81
N TYR A 176 12.17 -7.99 9.39
CA TYR A 176 12.08 -7.47 8.04
C TYR A 176 12.38 -5.97 8.03
N ARG A 177 13.01 -5.49 6.98
CA ARG A 177 13.21 -4.06 6.73
C ARG A 177 13.12 -3.73 5.25
N GLU A 178 12.56 -2.55 4.94
CA GLU A 178 12.65 -1.96 3.63
C GLU A 178 14.04 -1.33 3.43
N GLY A 179 14.57 -1.42 2.21
CA GLY A 179 15.85 -0.82 1.89
C GLY A 179 15.98 -0.42 0.43
N VAL A 180 17.02 0.33 0.14
CA VAL A 180 17.44 0.69 -1.21
C VAL A 180 18.81 0.12 -1.51
N VAL A 181 18.96 -0.49 -2.67
CA VAL A 181 20.24 -1.01 -3.15
C VAL A 181 21.20 0.15 -3.43
N VAL A 182 22.36 0.13 -2.79
CA VAL A 182 23.36 1.19 -2.88
C VAL A 182 24.25 0.98 -4.10
N ASP A 183 24.59 2.07 -4.80
CA ASP A 183 25.54 2.05 -5.91
C ASP A 183 26.98 1.94 -5.39
N ARG A 184 27.38 0.73 -5.04
CA ARG A 184 28.75 0.38 -4.67
C ARG A 184 29.17 -0.91 -5.34
N PRO A 185 30.37 -0.95 -5.94
CA PRO A 185 30.88 -2.15 -6.56
C PRO A 185 31.02 -3.26 -5.51
N SER A 186 30.30 -4.34 -5.70
CA SER A 186 30.47 -5.55 -4.90
C SER A 186 31.46 -6.49 -5.59
N LYS A 187 32.27 -7.22 -4.81
CA LYS A 187 33.18 -8.23 -5.36
C LYS A 187 32.38 -9.34 -6.05
N PRO A 188 32.86 -9.92 -7.16
CA PRO A 188 32.21 -11.05 -7.80
C PRO A 188 31.87 -12.16 -6.79
N GLY A 189 30.62 -12.65 -6.82
CA GLY A 189 30.13 -13.66 -5.88
C GLY A 189 29.66 -13.13 -4.50
N LYS A 190 29.75 -11.82 -4.24
CA LYS A 190 29.16 -11.20 -3.07
C LYS A 190 27.93 -10.39 -3.48
N GLY A 191 26.83 -10.56 -2.76
CA GLY A 191 25.59 -9.83 -3.02
C GLY A 191 25.74 -8.31 -2.83
N SER A 192 24.76 -7.55 -3.32
CA SER A 192 24.73 -6.10 -3.23
C SER A 192 24.61 -5.59 -1.78
N LEU A 193 24.93 -4.33 -1.56
CA LEU A 193 24.72 -3.64 -0.30
C LEU A 193 23.40 -2.87 -0.35
N VAL A 194 22.66 -2.91 0.76
CA VAL A 194 21.37 -2.26 0.90
C VAL A 194 21.38 -1.34 2.10
N ASN A 195 20.90 -0.12 1.91
CA ASN A 195 20.65 0.83 3.00
C ASN A 195 19.21 0.61 3.52
N CYS A 196 19.08 0.02 4.71
CA CYS A 196 17.82 -0.23 5.39
C CYS A 196 17.54 0.77 6.52
N GLY A 197 18.09 1.97 6.48
CA GLY A 197 17.90 3.00 7.51
C GLY A 197 18.56 2.68 8.85
N MET A 198 19.51 1.75 8.88
CA MET A 198 20.27 1.37 10.07
C MET A 198 21.66 2.00 10.05
N LYS A 199 22.37 1.99 11.20
CA LYS A 199 23.79 2.43 11.29
C LYS A 199 24.71 1.62 10.39
N LYS A 200 24.39 0.33 10.17
CA LYS A 200 25.18 -0.58 9.34
C LYS A 200 24.37 -0.97 8.11
N GLU A 201 25.03 -1.00 6.95
CA GLU A 201 24.44 -1.51 5.71
C GLU A 201 24.21 -3.02 5.80
N VAL A 202 23.29 -3.53 5.01
CA VAL A 202 22.96 -4.95 4.93
C VAL A 202 23.46 -5.51 3.62
N ARG A 203 24.18 -6.63 3.68
CA ARG A 203 24.56 -7.40 2.50
C ARG A 203 23.49 -8.44 2.22
N ILE A 204 22.96 -8.39 1.02
CA ILE A 204 21.94 -9.32 0.56
C ILE A 204 22.54 -10.54 -0.15
N ASP A 205 21.73 -11.57 -0.35
CA ASP A 205 22.07 -12.87 -0.94
C ASP A 205 22.40 -12.80 -2.44
N ARG A 206 21.92 -11.78 -3.17
CA ARG A 206 22.02 -11.64 -4.61
C ARG A 206 22.52 -10.28 -5.08
N GLN A 207 22.95 -10.20 -6.33
CA GLN A 207 23.29 -8.92 -6.94
C GLN A 207 22.05 -8.32 -7.60
N LEU A 208 21.75 -7.07 -7.27
CA LEU A 208 20.65 -6.29 -7.80
C LEU A 208 21.14 -4.93 -8.28
N GLN A 209 20.37 -4.33 -9.18
CA GLN A 209 20.64 -3.00 -9.71
C GLN A 209 20.54 -1.95 -8.59
N ALA A 210 21.44 -0.99 -8.59
CA ALA A 210 21.39 0.15 -7.67
C ALA A 210 20.09 0.96 -7.83
N GLY A 211 19.60 1.49 -6.71
CA GLY A 211 18.37 2.28 -6.69
C GLY A 211 17.09 1.46 -6.56
N LEU A 212 17.13 0.12 -6.63
CA LEU A 212 15.94 -0.70 -6.41
C LEU A 212 15.52 -0.70 -4.93
N ARG A 213 14.21 -0.57 -4.68
CA ARG A 213 13.60 -0.80 -3.36
C ARG A 213 13.43 -2.30 -3.15
N VAL A 214 13.82 -2.80 -1.99
CA VAL A 214 13.79 -4.23 -1.65
C VAL A 214 13.34 -4.41 -0.21
N THR A 215 12.58 -5.49 0.03
CA THR A 215 12.29 -5.98 1.37
C THR A 215 13.35 -7.01 1.74
N VAL A 216 13.99 -6.81 2.88
CA VAL A 216 15.09 -7.65 3.36
C VAL A 216 14.70 -8.30 4.68
N GLN A 217 14.77 -9.62 4.74
CA GLN A 217 14.72 -10.39 5.98
C GLN A 217 16.14 -10.42 6.55
N LEU A 218 16.29 -9.96 7.80
CA LEU A 218 17.58 -9.92 8.49
C LEU A 218 17.88 -11.28 9.13
N ASP A 219 19.12 -11.74 9.01
CA ASP A 219 19.55 -12.97 9.68
C ASP A 219 19.54 -12.76 11.21
N GLY A 220 19.00 -13.71 11.98
CA GLY A 220 18.90 -13.61 13.45
C GLY A 220 20.25 -13.63 14.16
N ASP A 221 21.15 -14.51 13.74
CA ASP A 221 22.49 -14.70 14.33
C ASP A 221 23.53 -13.80 13.68
N GLN A 222 23.55 -12.52 14.07
CA GLN A 222 24.53 -11.59 13.56
C GLN A 222 25.59 -11.26 14.61
N ASN A 223 26.87 -11.43 14.23
CA ASN A 223 27.97 -11.00 15.09
C ASN A 223 27.88 -9.46 15.30
N PRO A 224 27.74 -8.99 16.56
CA PRO A 224 27.64 -7.56 16.87
C PRO A 224 28.82 -6.73 16.35
N ASP A 225 30.02 -7.31 16.24
CA ASP A 225 31.23 -6.65 15.80
C ASP A 225 31.36 -6.57 14.27
N SER A 226 30.50 -7.23 13.53
CA SER A 226 30.53 -7.18 12.07
C SER A 226 30.24 -5.76 11.56
N LYS A 227 31.04 -5.28 10.62
CA LYS A 227 30.86 -3.97 9.97
C LYS A 227 29.61 -3.92 9.08
N VAL A 228 29.12 -5.06 8.59
CA VAL A 228 28.00 -5.20 7.66
C VAL A 228 27.09 -6.28 8.18
N LYS A 229 25.80 -6.01 8.22
CA LYS A 229 24.78 -7.02 8.52
C LYS A 229 24.54 -7.92 7.31
N LYS A 230 23.93 -9.08 7.53
CA LYS A 230 23.51 -9.99 6.46
C LYS A 230 21.98 -10.09 6.44
N GLY A 231 21.44 -10.37 5.28
CA GLY A 231 20.01 -10.59 5.10
C GLY A 231 19.71 -11.16 3.72
N THR A 232 18.50 -11.64 3.57
CA THR A 232 17.98 -12.25 2.33
C THR A 232 16.90 -11.36 1.75
N VAL A 233 16.91 -11.16 0.43
CA VAL A 233 15.82 -10.44 -0.25
C VAL A 233 14.61 -11.33 -0.35
N VAL A 234 13.49 -10.81 0.12
CA VAL A 234 12.21 -11.51 0.14
C VAL A 234 11.15 -10.73 -0.65
N ALA A 235 10.07 -11.41 -1.00
CA ALA A 235 8.95 -10.75 -1.65
C ALA A 235 8.24 -9.79 -0.67
N PRO A 236 7.77 -8.61 -1.11
CA PRO A 236 7.14 -7.61 -0.25
C PRO A 236 5.90 -8.10 0.51
N HIS A 237 5.22 -9.14 0.01
CA HIS A 237 4.06 -9.73 0.68
C HIS A 237 4.42 -10.70 1.81
N LEU A 238 5.70 -11.13 1.91
CA LEU A 238 6.12 -12.15 2.86
C LEU A 238 5.91 -11.76 4.34
N PRO A 239 6.21 -10.52 4.78
CA PRO A 239 5.93 -10.10 6.15
C PRO A 239 4.44 -10.24 6.51
N ARG A 240 3.54 -9.98 5.55
CA ARG A 240 2.09 -10.13 5.73
C ARG A 240 1.67 -11.60 5.81
N THR A 241 2.15 -12.44 4.89
CA THR A 241 1.72 -13.85 4.79
C THR A 241 2.32 -14.72 5.88
N ARG A 242 3.58 -14.51 6.29
CA ARG A 242 4.23 -15.30 7.34
C ARG A 242 3.98 -14.78 8.75
N SER A 243 4.18 -13.49 8.96
CA SER A 243 4.17 -12.90 10.30
C SER A 243 2.90 -12.10 10.61
N GLY A 244 1.98 -11.95 9.65
CA GLY A 244 0.77 -11.13 9.80
C GLY A 244 1.05 -9.63 9.92
N LEU A 245 2.29 -9.20 9.65
CA LEU A 245 2.69 -7.80 9.73
C LEU A 245 2.18 -7.03 8.52
N TYR A 246 1.47 -5.94 8.76
CA TYR A 246 1.11 -5.02 7.69
C TYR A 246 2.38 -4.39 7.11
N TRP A 247 2.52 -4.43 5.77
CA TRP A 247 3.75 -3.99 5.10
C TRP A 247 3.53 -2.84 4.11
N GLY A 248 2.56 -1.97 4.40
CA GLY A 248 2.19 -0.84 3.56
C GLY A 248 1.22 -1.21 2.44
N TYR A 249 0.97 -0.26 1.55
CA TYR A 249 0.11 -0.42 0.39
C TYR A 249 0.85 -0.06 -0.90
N THR A 250 0.40 -0.63 -2.01
CA THR A 250 0.81 -0.20 -3.35
C THR A 250 -0.18 0.84 -3.87
N VAL A 251 0.30 1.76 -4.72
CA VAL A 251 -0.56 2.76 -5.37
C VAL A 251 -0.52 2.54 -6.87
N ARG A 252 -1.69 2.40 -7.49
CA ARG A 252 -1.88 2.23 -8.91
C ARG A 252 -2.77 3.33 -9.46
N LEU A 253 -2.43 3.87 -10.63
CA LEU A 253 -3.29 4.75 -11.41
C LEU A 253 -4.10 3.89 -12.40
N ALA A 254 -5.35 4.26 -12.60
CA ALA A 254 -6.21 3.68 -13.62
C ALA A 254 -6.84 4.81 -14.46
N SER A 255 -6.97 4.60 -15.76
CA SER A 255 -7.48 5.61 -16.68
C SER A 255 -9.00 5.84 -16.57
N CYS A 256 -9.72 4.86 -16.03
CA CYS A 256 -11.17 4.90 -15.87
C CYS A 256 -11.60 3.83 -14.85
N LEU A 257 -12.88 3.75 -14.56
CA LEU A 257 -13.42 2.77 -13.62
C LEU A 257 -13.24 1.32 -14.12
N SER A 258 -13.46 1.03 -15.40
CA SER A 258 -13.25 -0.29 -15.98
C SER A 258 -11.79 -0.76 -15.89
N ALA A 259 -10.82 0.16 -16.03
CA ALA A 259 -9.41 -0.15 -15.89
C ALA A 259 -9.03 -0.57 -14.46
N VAL A 260 -9.79 -0.17 -13.44
CA VAL A 260 -9.60 -0.65 -12.06
C VAL A 260 -9.70 -2.17 -12.01
N PHE A 261 -10.65 -2.75 -12.73
CA PHE A 261 -10.90 -4.20 -12.76
C PHE A 261 -9.98 -4.92 -13.76
N THR A 262 -9.86 -4.38 -14.97
CA THR A 262 -9.14 -5.05 -16.08
C THR A 262 -7.63 -5.05 -15.91
N GLU A 263 -7.07 -4.05 -15.25
CA GLU A 263 -5.63 -3.92 -14.97
C GLU A 263 -5.27 -4.44 -13.56
N CYS A 264 -6.09 -5.32 -13.00
CA CYS A 264 -5.88 -5.93 -11.70
C CYS A 264 -4.53 -6.68 -11.67
N PRO A 265 -3.67 -6.49 -10.64
CA PRO A 265 -2.37 -7.18 -10.55
C PRO A 265 -2.49 -8.67 -10.20
N PHE A 266 -3.68 -9.11 -9.79
CA PHE A 266 -3.92 -10.51 -9.42
C PHE A 266 -4.37 -11.32 -10.63
N LYS A 267 -3.80 -12.51 -10.83
CA LYS A 267 -4.08 -13.36 -12.01
C LYS A 267 -5.57 -13.70 -12.20
N GLU A 268 -6.28 -13.90 -11.10
CA GLU A 268 -7.69 -14.28 -11.08
C GLU A 268 -8.62 -13.07 -10.90
N GLY A 269 -8.07 -11.86 -10.87
CA GLY A 269 -8.82 -10.63 -10.61
C GLY A 269 -9.16 -10.46 -9.14
N TYR A 270 -10.14 -9.59 -8.87
CA TYR A 270 -10.75 -9.45 -7.54
C TYR A 270 -11.91 -10.42 -7.43
N ASP A 271 -11.86 -11.36 -6.48
CA ASP A 271 -12.89 -12.37 -6.25
C ASP A 271 -14.04 -11.86 -5.38
N LEU A 272 -13.88 -10.71 -4.72
CA LEU A 272 -14.94 -9.99 -4.04
C LEU A 272 -14.87 -8.49 -4.35
N THR A 273 -15.94 -7.93 -4.93
CA THR A 273 -16.04 -6.50 -5.25
C THR A 273 -17.21 -5.85 -4.53
N ILE A 274 -16.96 -4.70 -3.91
CA ILE A 274 -17.93 -3.93 -3.13
C ILE A 274 -17.96 -2.51 -3.65
N GLY A 275 -19.11 -2.06 -4.15
CA GLY A 275 -19.39 -0.65 -4.40
C GLY A 275 -20.04 0.00 -3.18
N THR A 276 -19.67 1.23 -2.86
CA THR A 276 -20.23 1.97 -1.73
C THR A 276 -21.14 3.10 -2.20
N SER A 277 -22.35 3.15 -1.68
CA SER A 277 -23.34 4.20 -1.99
C SER A 277 -24.43 4.23 -0.92
N GLU A 278 -24.99 5.40 -0.66
CA GLU A 278 -26.18 5.56 0.17
C GLU A 278 -27.42 4.84 -0.38
N ARG A 279 -27.41 4.51 -1.70
CA ARG A 279 -28.49 3.76 -2.38
C ARG A 279 -28.31 2.26 -2.31
N GLY A 280 -27.21 1.79 -1.71
CA GLY A 280 -26.91 0.38 -1.56
C GLY A 280 -27.76 -0.31 -0.49
N SER A 281 -27.61 -1.62 -0.43
CA SER A 281 -28.22 -2.42 0.64
C SER A 281 -27.52 -2.12 1.97
N SER A 282 -28.29 -2.14 3.09
CA SER A 282 -27.70 -1.91 4.40
C SER A 282 -26.58 -2.91 4.72
N ILE A 283 -25.45 -2.39 5.18
CA ILE A 283 -24.31 -3.19 5.64
C ILE A 283 -24.69 -4.13 6.80
N ASP A 284 -25.68 -3.76 7.62
CA ASP A 284 -26.05 -4.55 8.80
C ASP A 284 -26.50 -5.96 8.41
N GLN A 285 -27.15 -6.10 7.26
CA GLN A 285 -27.66 -7.36 6.73
C GLN A 285 -26.66 -8.08 5.81
N ALA A 286 -25.58 -7.42 5.43
CA ALA A 286 -24.61 -7.99 4.49
C ALA A 286 -23.82 -9.13 5.14
N SER A 287 -23.63 -10.22 4.38
CA SER A 287 -22.70 -11.31 4.70
C SER A 287 -21.66 -11.40 3.60
N LEU A 288 -20.38 -11.47 3.95
CA LEU A 288 -19.31 -11.59 2.98
C LEU A 288 -18.90 -13.06 2.85
N PRO A 289 -18.72 -13.58 1.62
CA PRO A 289 -18.10 -14.87 1.41
C PRO A 289 -16.59 -14.80 1.75
N SER A 290 -15.93 -15.94 1.91
CA SER A 290 -14.48 -16.00 1.97
C SER A 290 -13.89 -15.54 0.65
N PHE A 291 -12.78 -14.78 0.71
CA PHE A 291 -12.14 -14.17 -0.46
C PHE A 291 -10.64 -14.15 -0.33
N ARG A 292 -9.96 -14.03 -1.46
CA ARG A 292 -8.50 -13.79 -1.54
C ARG A 292 -8.16 -12.34 -1.80
N HIS A 293 -8.90 -11.69 -2.70
CA HIS A 293 -8.62 -10.34 -3.17
C HIS A 293 -9.91 -9.52 -3.22
N MET A 294 -10.16 -8.74 -2.16
CA MET A 294 -11.32 -7.86 -2.09
C MET A 294 -10.99 -6.50 -2.66
N LEU A 295 -11.88 -5.96 -3.49
CA LEU A 295 -11.86 -4.57 -3.95
C LEU A 295 -13.06 -3.82 -3.39
N MET A 296 -12.82 -2.66 -2.81
CA MET A 296 -13.86 -1.71 -2.41
C MET A 296 -13.73 -0.43 -3.24
N VAL A 297 -14.81 -0.02 -3.89
CA VAL A 297 -14.82 1.14 -4.78
C VAL A 297 -15.68 2.24 -4.17
N PHE A 298 -15.10 3.43 -4.14
CA PHE A 298 -15.74 4.67 -3.67
C PHE A 298 -16.00 5.59 -4.84
N GLY A 299 -17.13 6.27 -4.81
CA GLY A 299 -17.45 7.34 -5.74
C GLY A 299 -16.80 8.67 -5.35
N GLY A 300 -16.77 9.60 -6.30
CA GLY A 300 -16.44 11.00 -6.06
C GLY A 300 -17.62 11.80 -5.51
N LEU A 301 -17.60 13.12 -5.73
CA LEU A 301 -18.63 14.04 -5.23
C LEU A 301 -20.03 13.70 -5.75
N GLN A 302 -20.13 13.18 -6.96
CA GLN A 302 -21.39 12.83 -7.63
C GLN A 302 -21.73 11.33 -7.56
N GLY A 303 -21.01 10.57 -6.74
CA GLY A 303 -21.19 9.13 -6.61
C GLY A 303 -20.48 8.31 -7.69
N LEU A 304 -20.77 7.01 -7.73
CA LEU A 304 -20.22 6.09 -8.73
C LEU A 304 -20.92 6.21 -10.10
N GLU A 305 -22.09 6.76 -10.12
CA GLU A 305 -22.91 6.96 -11.33
C GLU A 305 -22.15 7.75 -12.40
N THR A 306 -21.50 8.84 -11.99
CA THR A 306 -20.68 9.66 -12.89
C THR A 306 -19.51 8.87 -13.48
N SER A 307 -18.85 8.07 -12.68
CA SER A 307 -17.73 7.24 -13.14
C SER A 307 -18.16 6.18 -14.15
N VAL A 308 -19.40 5.68 -14.04
CA VAL A 308 -20.00 4.74 -14.99
C VAL A 308 -20.42 5.43 -16.28
N ASP A 309 -21.04 6.60 -16.17
CA ASP A 309 -21.55 7.35 -17.32
C ASP A 309 -20.42 7.84 -18.27
N PHE A 310 -19.26 8.19 -17.70
CA PHE A 310 -18.11 8.65 -18.47
C PHE A 310 -17.17 7.53 -18.94
N ASP A 311 -17.34 6.28 -18.49
CA ASP A 311 -16.48 5.18 -18.91
C ASP A 311 -16.98 4.55 -20.23
N PRO A 312 -16.26 4.73 -21.34
CA PRO A 312 -16.70 4.24 -22.64
C PRO A 312 -16.72 2.71 -22.75
N ASN A 313 -16.09 2.00 -21.82
CA ASN A 313 -16.03 0.55 -21.82
C ASN A 313 -17.16 -0.09 -20.99
N LEU A 314 -17.89 0.71 -20.21
CA LEU A 314 -19.01 0.25 -19.40
C LEU A 314 -20.32 0.55 -20.13
N GLN A 315 -21.09 -0.50 -20.43
CA GLN A 315 -22.42 -0.38 -21.05
C GLN A 315 -23.53 -0.70 -20.03
N VAL A 316 -23.35 -0.30 -18.78
CA VAL A 316 -24.29 -0.53 -17.67
C VAL A 316 -24.83 0.80 -17.20
N ALA A 317 -26.15 0.89 -17.03
CA ALA A 317 -26.80 2.10 -16.54
C ALA A 317 -26.81 2.19 -15.00
N ASP A 318 -26.67 1.06 -14.31
CA ASP A 318 -26.73 0.98 -12.84
C ASP A 318 -25.38 0.49 -12.30
N PRO A 319 -24.67 1.31 -11.51
CA PRO A 319 -23.41 0.90 -10.87
C PRO A 319 -23.52 -0.40 -10.06
N GLN A 320 -24.69 -0.70 -9.49
CA GLN A 320 -24.92 -1.92 -8.71
C GLN A 320 -24.55 -3.19 -9.49
N LEU A 321 -24.74 -3.20 -10.80
CA LEU A 321 -24.48 -4.37 -11.66
C LEU A 321 -22.98 -4.69 -11.84
N LEU A 322 -22.08 -3.76 -11.42
CA LEU A 322 -20.63 -3.94 -11.51
C LEU A 322 -20.03 -4.67 -10.30
N PHE A 323 -20.79 -4.80 -9.22
CA PHE A 323 -20.27 -5.27 -7.95
C PHE A 323 -20.99 -6.51 -7.44
N HIS A 324 -20.25 -7.36 -6.72
CA HIS A 324 -20.88 -8.48 -5.99
C HIS A 324 -21.79 -7.97 -4.86
N HIS A 325 -21.39 -6.88 -4.22
CA HIS A 325 -22.19 -6.19 -3.22
C HIS A 325 -22.19 -4.68 -3.48
N TYR A 326 -23.34 -4.06 -3.36
CA TYR A 326 -23.48 -2.61 -3.42
C TYR A 326 -24.11 -2.17 -2.10
N LEU A 327 -23.30 -1.49 -1.26
CA LEU A 327 -23.62 -1.35 0.16
C LEU A 327 -23.72 0.10 0.60
N ASP A 328 -24.76 0.38 1.38
CA ASP A 328 -24.79 1.52 2.28
C ASP A 328 -24.07 1.14 3.59
N THR A 329 -22.91 1.75 3.82
CA THR A 329 -22.02 1.45 4.94
C THR A 329 -22.30 2.30 6.18
N CYS A 330 -23.23 3.26 6.11
CA CYS A 330 -23.67 4.10 7.21
C CYS A 330 -25.20 4.35 7.15
N PRO A 331 -26.01 3.28 7.24
CA PRO A 331 -27.46 3.44 7.15
C PRO A 331 -28.00 4.37 8.23
N GLY A 332 -28.90 5.27 7.83
CA GLY A 332 -29.47 6.26 8.75
C GLY A 332 -28.52 7.41 9.11
N GLN A 333 -27.53 7.70 8.27
CA GLN A 333 -26.63 8.83 8.45
C GLN A 333 -27.38 10.14 8.70
N GLY A 334 -26.85 10.98 9.63
CA GLY A 334 -27.48 12.26 9.98
C GLY A 334 -27.11 13.40 9.04
N SER A 335 -26.02 13.27 8.28
CA SER A 335 -25.62 14.22 7.24
C SER A 335 -26.25 13.84 5.90
N ARG A 336 -26.52 14.81 5.05
CA ARG A 336 -27.00 14.54 3.69
C ARG A 336 -25.94 13.90 2.81
N THR A 337 -24.66 14.15 3.10
CA THR A 337 -23.53 13.63 2.35
C THR A 337 -22.43 13.21 3.29
N ILE A 338 -21.72 12.13 2.96
CA ILE A 338 -20.45 11.72 3.56
C ILE A 338 -19.37 11.95 2.51
N ARG A 339 -18.29 12.65 2.87
CA ARG A 339 -17.17 12.86 1.95
C ARG A 339 -16.38 11.58 1.73
N THR A 340 -15.72 11.44 0.61
CA THR A 340 -15.03 10.19 0.26
C THR A 340 -13.96 9.81 1.29
N GLU A 341 -13.20 10.76 1.82
CA GLU A 341 -12.21 10.51 2.88
C GLU A 341 -12.84 10.00 4.18
N GLU A 342 -14.04 10.46 4.50
CA GLU A 342 -14.84 9.99 5.66
C GLU A 342 -15.45 8.61 5.34
N ALA A 343 -15.99 8.45 4.12
CA ALA A 343 -16.61 7.21 3.66
C ALA A 343 -15.63 6.04 3.71
N ILE A 344 -14.37 6.24 3.33
CA ILE A 344 -13.32 5.21 3.40
C ILE A 344 -13.16 4.73 4.84
N LEU A 345 -13.01 5.65 5.79
CA LEU A 345 -12.82 5.31 7.21
C LEU A 345 -14.04 4.60 7.79
N ILE A 346 -15.24 5.10 7.51
CA ILE A 346 -16.52 4.55 7.97
C ILE A 346 -16.73 3.15 7.40
N SER A 347 -16.59 3.01 6.09
CA SER A 347 -16.84 1.73 5.39
C SER A 347 -15.87 0.64 5.82
N LEU A 348 -14.57 0.96 5.90
CA LEU A 348 -13.56 0.01 6.37
C LEU A 348 -13.80 -0.38 7.83
N SER A 349 -14.22 0.57 8.68
CA SER A 349 -14.58 0.28 10.08
C SER A 349 -15.77 -0.65 10.20
N ALA A 350 -16.84 -0.37 9.46
CA ALA A 350 -18.07 -1.15 9.48
C ALA A 350 -17.88 -2.57 8.87
N LEU A 351 -17.07 -2.70 7.82
CA LEU A 351 -16.78 -3.97 7.16
C LEU A 351 -15.75 -4.83 7.89
N ARG A 352 -14.88 -4.24 8.72
CA ARG A 352 -13.80 -4.97 9.39
C ARG A 352 -14.26 -6.25 10.11
N PRO A 353 -15.32 -6.25 10.94
CA PRO A 353 -15.78 -7.48 11.58
C PRO A 353 -16.23 -8.55 10.58
N LYS A 354 -16.87 -8.14 9.49
CA LYS A 354 -17.36 -9.04 8.44
C LYS A 354 -16.20 -9.64 7.63
N ILE A 355 -15.17 -8.84 7.32
CA ILE A 355 -13.93 -9.28 6.66
C ILE A 355 -13.20 -10.33 7.51
N VAL A 356 -13.07 -10.08 8.81
CA VAL A 356 -12.44 -11.02 9.74
C VAL A 356 -13.25 -12.30 9.85
N SER A 357 -14.56 -12.21 9.97
CA SER A 357 -15.44 -13.38 10.04
C SER A 357 -15.39 -14.22 8.76
N ALA A 358 -15.40 -13.59 7.58
CA ALA A 358 -15.35 -14.27 6.29
C ALA A 358 -14.05 -15.09 6.09
N ASN A 359 -12.93 -14.63 6.64
CA ASN A 359 -11.61 -15.26 6.47
C ASN A 359 -11.11 -16.02 7.71
N GLY A 360 -11.70 -15.79 8.89
CA GLY A 360 -11.37 -16.49 10.13
C GLY A 360 -11.97 -17.91 10.24
N ALA A 361 -13.03 -18.19 9.51
CA ALA A 361 -13.68 -19.50 9.49
C ALA A 361 -12.85 -20.60 8.78
N THR A 362 -11.83 -20.23 8.01
CA THR A 362 -10.98 -21.18 7.28
C THR A 362 -9.95 -21.90 8.16
N SER A 363 -9.71 -21.44 9.41
CA SER A 363 -8.73 -22.05 10.32
C SER A 363 -9.32 -23.12 11.25
N THR A 364 -10.65 -23.31 11.28
CA THR A 364 -11.34 -24.22 12.21
C THR A 364 -12.03 -25.41 11.55
N SER A 365 -12.02 -25.57 10.23
CA SER A 365 -12.75 -26.63 9.54
C SER A 365 -11.91 -27.81 9.04
N GLN A 366 -10.67 -28.00 9.56
CA GLN A 366 -9.83 -29.16 9.24
C GLN A 366 -9.49 -30.05 10.46
N ASP A 367 -10.16 -29.87 11.60
CA ASP A 367 -10.04 -30.80 12.75
C ASP A 367 -11.45 -31.29 13.15
N THR A 368 -12.03 -32.18 12.32
CA THR A 368 -13.04 -33.17 12.72
C THR A 368 -12.90 -34.40 11.84
#